data_f08efca33744177c7d47adcbf749d339
#
_entry.id   f08efca33744177c7d47adcbf749d339
#
_cell.length_a   1.000
_cell.length_b   1.000
_cell.length_c   1.000
_cell.angle_alpha   90.00
_cell.angle_beta   90.00
_cell.angle_gamma   90.00
#
_symmetry.space_group_name_H-M   'P 1'
#
loop_
_entity.id
_entity.type
_entity.pdbx_description
1 polymer ?
#
loop_
_entity_poly.entity_id
_entity_poly.type
_entity_poly.pdbx_seq_one_letter_code
_entity_poly.pdbx_strand_id
1 'polypeptide(L)'
;MPVLSLFPTRVYSAKLQASGWEAFNSRLLRECEQYRADDVAGQAWSKGRYPGGYTSYGSLNRMHTLSPTFAKLGAKLQRHVLAYARTLEFDLEGRELSMTDCWINMMPRGVTHGLHLHPLATISGTYYVRTPRGVPGLKLEDPSLDRYMAAPPRAETARPENQLWVTMSVEADTV
;
A
#
# COMPACT_ATOMS: atom_id res chain seq x y z
N MET A 1 -32.58 -18.98 -6.07
CA MET A 1 -32.28 -18.89 -4.63
C MET A 1 -31.45 -17.66 -4.39
N PRO A 2 -31.65 -16.92 -3.30
CA PRO A 2 -30.80 -15.78 -3.00
C PRO A 2 -29.36 -16.26 -2.67
N VAL A 3 -28.38 -15.52 -3.17
CA VAL A 3 -26.96 -15.73 -2.86
C VAL A 3 -26.53 -14.64 -1.88
N LEU A 4 -25.90 -15.03 -0.79
CA LEU A 4 -25.33 -14.10 0.20
C LEU A 4 -23.82 -13.99 -0.03
N SER A 5 -23.30 -12.78 -0.01
CA SER A 5 -21.86 -12.53 0.03
C SER A 5 -21.45 -12.40 1.50
N LEU A 6 -20.69 -13.37 1.98
CA LEU A 6 -20.16 -13.40 3.37
C LEU A 6 -18.66 -13.20 3.35
N PHE A 7 -18.15 -12.49 4.36
CA PHE A 7 -16.72 -12.26 4.56
C PHE A 7 -16.00 -11.58 3.37
N PRO A 8 -16.56 -10.48 2.81
CA PRO A 8 -15.92 -9.81 1.68
C PRO A 8 -14.57 -9.21 2.09
N THR A 9 -13.58 -9.35 1.24
CA THR A 9 -12.33 -8.57 1.35
C THR A 9 -12.64 -7.10 1.06
N ARG A 10 -12.36 -6.23 2.00
CA ARG A 10 -12.59 -4.79 1.88
C ARG A 10 -11.28 -4.07 1.58
N VAL A 11 -11.31 -3.13 0.65
CA VAL A 11 -10.18 -2.27 0.31
C VAL A 11 -10.65 -0.83 0.36
N TYR A 12 -9.91 0.01 1.10
CA TYR A 12 -10.16 1.44 1.15
C TYR A 12 -9.24 2.14 0.16
N SER A 13 -9.79 3.05 -0.64
CA SER A 13 -8.99 3.90 -1.51
C SER A 13 -9.59 5.30 -1.58
N ALA A 14 -8.76 6.33 -1.43
CA ALA A 14 -9.18 7.73 -1.47
C ALA A 14 -8.01 8.64 -1.83
N LYS A 15 -8.31 9.85 -2.32
CA LYS A 15 -7.32 10.93 -2.40
C LYS A 15 -6.93 11.40 -0.99
N LEU A 16 -5.64 11.58 -0.77
CA LEU A 16 -5.12 12.02 0.53
C LEU A 16 -5.61 13.44 0.86
N GLN A 17 -5.67 14.32 -0.15
CA GLN A 17 -6.12 15.69 0.01
C GLN A 17 -6.73 16.26 -1.26
N ALA A 18 -7.62 17.25 -1.11
CA ALA A 18 -8.36 17.82 -2.24
C ALA A 18 -7.51 18.75 -3.12
N SER A 19 -6.46 19.38 -2.56
CA SER A 19 -5.61 20.35 -3.27
C SER A 19 -4.22 20.43 -2.63
N GLY A 20 -3.25 20.98 -3.35
CA GLY A 20 -1.88 21.19 -2.87
C GLY A 20 -1.06 19.90 -2.73
N TRP A 21 -1.55 18.80 -3.27
CA TRP A 21 -0.86 17.52 -3.22
C TRP A 21 0.40 17.50 -4.10
N GLU A 22 0.44 18.25 -5.18
CA GLU A 22 1.58 18.30 -6.10
C GLU A 22 2.83 18.85 -5.41
N ALA A 23 2.70 19.95 -4.67
CA ALA A 23 3.80 20.55 -3.92
C ALA A 23 4.24 19.64 -2.77
N PHE A 24 3.28 19.00 -2.09
CA PHE A 24 3.57 18.05 -1.02
C PHE A 24 4.28 16.81 -1.56
N ASN A 25 3.79 16.22 -2.64
CA ASN A 25 4.40 15.06 -3.29
C ASN A 25 5.77 15.38 -3.88
N SER A 26 5.96 16.57 -4.43
CA SER A 26 7.27 17.01 -4.92
C SER A 26 8.30 17.09 -3.78
N ARG A 27 7.87 17.48 -2.57
CA ARG A 27 8.74 17.47 -1.38
C ARG A 27 9.05 16.03 -0.94
N LEU A 28 8.01 15.19 -0.80
CA LEU A 28 8.19 13.78 -0.45
C LEU A 28 9.12 13.07 -1.42
N LEU A 29 8.96 13.31 -2.73
CA LEU A 29 9.79 12.69 -3.76
C LEU A 29 11.26 13.07 -3.61
N ARG A 30 11.57 14.37 -3.40
CA ARG A 30 12.96 14.82 -3.15
C ARG A 30 13.55 14.15 -1.92
N GLU A 31 12.80 14.04 -0.83
CA GLU A 31 13.27 13.35 0.37
C GLU A 31 13.47 11.85 0.12
N CYS A 32 12.57 11.20 -0.62
CA CYS A 32 12.74 9.79 -1.02
C CYS A 32 14.03 9.59 -1.82
N GLU A 33 14.31 10.48 -2.77
CA GLU A 33 15.54 10.43 -3.59
C GLU A 33 16.80 10.65 -2.74
N GLN A 34 16.74 11.58 -1.78
CA GLN A 34 17.84 11.83 -0.84
C GLN A 34 18.08 10.60 0.06
N TYR A 35 17.03 10.07 0.70
CA TYR A 35 17.18 8.88 1.53
C TYR A 35 17.69 7.69 0.74
N ARG A 36 17.21 7.49 -0.50
CA ARG A 36 17.75 6.46 -1.37
C ARG A 36 19.24 6.64 -1.63
N ALA A 37 19.71 7.88 -1.83
CA ALA A 37 21.12 8.17 -2.08
C ALA A 37 22.01 7.92 -0.86
N ASP A 38 21.50 8.19 0.33
CA ASP A 38 22.27 8.15 1.58
C ASP A 38 22.19 6.78 2.30
N ASP A 39 21.14 6.00 2.04
CA ASP A 39 20.88 4.72 2.71
C ASP A 39 21.66 3.56 2.06
N VAL A 40 22.94 3.48 2.36
CA VAL A 40 23.84 2.41 1.86
C VAL A 40 23.32 1.01 2.22
N ALA A 41 22.77 0.84 3.42
CA ALA A 41 22.24 -0.44 3.88
C ALA A 41 21.00 -0.85 3.10
N GLY A 42 20.06 0.06 2.88
CA GLY A 42 18.86 -0.17 2.07
C GLY A 42 19.19 -0.44 0.59
N GLN A 43 20.17 0.26 0.03
CA GLN A 43 20.67 -0.02 -1.32
C GLN A 43 21.25 -1.43 -1.42
N ALA A 44 22.10 -1.82 -0.49
CA ALA A 44 22.71 -3.15 -0.46
C ALA A 44 21.64 -4.25 -0.32
N TRP A 45 20.66 -4.03 0.56
CA TRP A 45 19.54 -4.95 0.76
C TRP A 45 18.67 -5.08 -0.48
N SER A 46 18.39 -3.96 -1.15
CA SER A 46 17.54 -3.90 -2.36
C SER A 46 18.20 -4.55 -3.57
N LYS A 47 19.53 -4.42 -3.71
CA LYS A 47 20.29 -4.91 -4.86
C LYS A 47 20.03 -6.38 -5.20
N GLY A 48 19.93 -7.23 -4.18
CA GLY A 48 19.68 -8.66 -4.36
C GLY A 48 18.20 -9.05 -4.51
N ARG A 49 17.27 -8.16 -4.14
CA ARG A 49 15.83 -8.45 -4.10
C ARG A 49 15.02 -7.72 -5.16
N TYR A 50 15.42 -6.49 -5.46
CA TYR A 50 14.77 -5.59 -6.43
C TYR A 50 15.83 -4.97 -7.35
N PRO A 51 16.45 -5.72 -8.27
CA PRO A 51 17.50 -5.20 -9.13
C PRO A 51 17.06 -3.92 -9.87
N GLY A 52 17.74 -2.79 -9.59
CA GLY A 52 17.37 -1.46 -10.09
C GLY A 52 16.32 -0.71 -9.27
N GLY A 53 15.63 -1.37 -8.35
CA GLY A 53 14.71 -0.75 -7.39
C GLY A 53 15.36 -0.43 -6.05
N TYR A 54 14.59 0.20 -5.17
CA TYR A 54 15.00 0.52 -3.81
C TYR A 54 13.82 0.41 -2.86
N THR A 55 14.08 -0.15 -1.69
CA THR A 55 13.19 -0.07 -0.55
C THR A 55 14.00 0.20 0.71
N SER A 56 13.47 1.06 1.58
CA SER A 56 14.07 1.32 2.89
C SER A 56 13.55 0.39 3.98
N TYR A 57 12.72 -0.60 3.65
CA TYR A 57 12.11 -1.51 4.62
C TYR A 57 13.11 -2.19 5.57
N GLY A 58 14.24 -2.62 5.06
CA GLY A 58 15.29 -3.32 5.83
C GLY A 58 16.25 -2.41 6.60
N SER A 59 16.14 -1.08 6.44
CA SER A 59 17.09 -0.09 6.99
C SER A 59 16.39 1.06 7.70
N LEU A 60 15.47 1.75 7.01
CA LEU A 60 14.77 2.95 7.48
C LEU A 60 13.26 2.72 7.40
N ASN A 61 12.72 1.92 8.30
CA ASN A 61 11.31 1.53 8.30
C ASN A 61 10.40 2.43 9.16
N ARG A 62 10.92 3.51 9.71
CA ARG A 62 10.16 4.47 10.54
C ARG A 62 10.27 5.90 10.03
N MET A 63 10.11 6.09 8.73
CA MET A 63 10.26 7.39 8.06
C MET A 63 9.44 8.51 8.72
N HIS A 64 8.27 8.20 9.24
CA HIS A 64 7.39 9.15 9.96
C HIS A 64 8.02 9.72 11.24
N THR A 65 9.05 9.08 11.79
CA THR A 65 9.81 9.59 12.94
C THR A 65 11.12 10.29 12.55
N LEU A 66 11.60 10.05 11.32
CA LEU A 66 12.89 10.56 10.83
C LEU A 66 12.74 11.87 10.06
N SER A 67 11.58 12.14 9.45
CA SER A 67 11.35 13.32 8.64
C SER A 67 10.05 14.03 9.02
N PRO A 68 10.08 15.38 9.20
CA PRO A 68 8.88 16.18 9.41
C PRO A 68 7.87 16.09 8.25
N THR A 69 8.33 15.85 7.03
CA THR A 69 7.44 15.68 5.87
C THR A 69 6.70 14.34 5.95
N PHE A 70 7.39 13.26 6.29
CA PHE A 70 6.76 11.96 6.51
C PHE A 70 5.87 11.96 7.77
N ALA A 71 6.22 12.68 8.82
CA ALA A 71 5.34 12.88 9.97
C ALA A 71 4.02 13.56 9.56
N LYS A 72 4.08 14.58 8.69
CA LYS A 72 2.87 15.22 8.12
C LYS A 72 2.06 14.26 7.25
N LEU A 73 2.73 13.39 6.48
CA LEU A 73 2.05 12.34 5.73
C LEU A 73 1.31 11.40 6.68
N GLY A 74 1.98 10.91 7.73
CA GLY A 74 1.37 10.05 8.75
C GLY A 74 0.14 10.68 9.39
N ALA A 75 0.22 11.97 9.78
CA ALA A 75 -0.91 12.70 10.34
C ALA A 75 -2.10 12.83 9.35
N LYS A 76 -1.81 13.00 8.05
CA LYS A 76 -2.86 13.01 7.02
C LYS A 76 -3.48 11.63 6.81
N LEU A 77 -2.67 10.57 6.81
CA LEU A 77 -3.12 9.19 6.66
C LEU A 77 -4.01 8.74 7.84
N GLN A 78 -3.76 9.23 9.04
CA GLN A 78 -4.49 8.83 10.24
C GLN A 78 -6.02 8.96 10.10
N ARG A 79 -6.51 10.02 9.46
CA ARG A 79 -7.96 10.20 9.21
C ARG A 79 -8.54 9.10 8.32
N HIS A 80 -7.77 8.65 7.31
CA HIS A 80 -8.17 7.57 6.39
C HIS A 80 -8.14 6.22 7.09
N VAL A 81 -7.12 5.97 7.92
CA VAL A 81 -7.02 4.79 8.77
C VAL A 81 -8.22 4.67 9.71
N LEU A 82 -8.59 5.77 10.38
CA LEU A 82 -9.75 5.79 11.28
C LEU A 82 -11.08 5.64 10.51
N ALA A 83 -11.20 6.21 9.31
CA ALA A 83 -12.37 6.02 8.46
C ALA A 83 -12.49 4.55 8.03
N TYR A 84 -11.38 3.93 7.64
CA TYR A 84 -11.35 2.53 7.26
C TYR A 84 -11.65 1.60 8.42
N ALA A 85 -11.06 1.83 9.60
CA ALA A 85 -11.33 1.07 10.81
C ALA A 85 -12.82 1.07 11.19
N ARG A 86 -13.48 2.23 11.06
CA ARG A 86 -14.95 2.32 11.25
C ARG A 86 -15.72 1.50 10.21
N THR A 87 -15.29 1.49 8.97
CA THR A 87 -15.91 0.66 7.90
C THR A 87 -15.73 -0.84 8.18
N LEU A 88 -14.65 -1.22 8.86
CA LEU A 88 -14.38 -2.58 9.30
C LEU A 88 -15.05 -2.93 10.63
N GLU A 89 -15.72 -1.95 11.25
CA GLU A 89 -16.42 -2.12 12.54
C GLU A 89 -15.49 -2.61 13.66
N PHE A 90 -14.23 -2.15 13.66
CA PHE A 90 -13.27 -2.52 14.68
C PHE A 90 -13.67 -1.94 16.05
N ASP A 91 -13.81 -2.81 17.05
CA ASP A 91 -13.88 -2.39 18.44
C ASP A 91 -12.45 -2.22 18.98
N LEU A 92 -12.07 -0.98 19.20
CA LEU A 92 -10.75 -0.65 19.69
C LEU A 92 -10.65 -0.62 21.22
N GLU A 93 -11.79 -0.76 21.95
CA GLU A 93 -11.83 -0.76 23.43
C GLU A 93 -11.03 0.41 24.05
N GLY A 94 -11.11 1.60 23.47
CA GLY A 94 -10.35 2.77 23.90
C GLY A 94 -8.88 2.80 23.48
N ARG A 95 -8.39 1.81 22.75
CA ARG A 95 -7.04 1.78 22.19
C ARG A 95 -6.98 2.65 20.93
N GLU A 96 -5.79 3.12 20.59
CA GLU A 96 -5.55 3.91 19.39
C GLU A 96 -4.83 3.10 18.31
N LEU A 97 -5.20 3.36 17.05
CA LEU A 97 -4.42 2.92 15.91
C LEU A 97 -3.31 3.95 15.65
N SER A 98 -2.07 3.52 15.69
CA SER A 98 -0.91 4.35 15.42
C SER A 98 -0.06 3.76 14.30
N MET A 99 0.66 4.63 13.58
CA MET A 99 1.60 4.20 12.55
C MET A 99 2.85 3.61 13.24
N THR A 100 3.06 2.33 13.09
CA THR A 100 4.25 1.62 13.62
C THR A 100 5.40 1.68 12.65
N ASP A 101 5.13 1.49 11.37
CA ASP A 101 6.10 1.40 10.30
C ASP A 101 5.71 2.28 9.12
N CYS A 102 6.71 2.86 8.48
CA CYS A 102 6.58 3.66 7.27
C CYS A 102 7.91 3.64 6.53
N TRP A 103 7.92 3.10 5.33
CA TRP A 103 9.13 3.00 4.52
C TRP A 103 8.88 3.46 3.08
N ILE A 104 9.97 3.65 2.35
CA ILE A 104 9.99 4.11 0.97
C ILE A 104 10.14 2.91 0.05
N ASN A 105 9.34 2.87 -1.01
CA ASN A 105 9.53 1.97 -2.15
C ASN A 105 9.69 2.79 -3.43
N MET A 106 10.78 2.58 -4.14
CA MET A 106 11.05 3.19 -5.46
C MET A 106 11.29 2.09 -6.47
N MET A 107 10.26 1.79 -7.27
CA MET A 107 10.26 0.69 -8.24
C MET A 107 10.23 1.28 -9.66
N PRO A 108 11.39 1.39 -10.34
CA PRO A 108 11.44 1.85 -11.72
C PRO A 108 10.82 0.83 -12.69
N ARG A 109 10.71 1.21 -13.96
CA ARG A 109 10.16 0.33 -14.99
C ARG A 109 10.87 -1.02 -15.01
N GLY A 110 10.07 -2.08 -15.03
CA GLY A 110 10.56 -3.47 -15.05
C GLY A 110 10.89 -4.05 -13.67
N VAL A 111 10.80 -3.26 -12.61
CA VAL A 111 10.96 -3.75 -11.23
C VAL A 111 9.61 -3.92 -10.57
N THR A 112 9.37 -5.09 -10.03
CA THR A 112 8.10 -5.45 -9.37
C THR A 112 8.34 -5.75 -7.89
N HIS A 113 7.48 -5.23 -7.05
CA HIS A 113 7.36 -5.69 -5.67
C HIS A 113 6.54 -6.98 -5.68
N GLY A 114 7.12 -8.09 -5.24
CA GLY A 114 6.48 -9.39 -5.26
C GLY A 114 5.27 -9.49 -4.30
N LEU A 115 4.46 -10.52 -4.49
CA LEU A 115 3.37 -10.86 -3.57
C LEU A 115 3.94 -11.11 -2.16
N HIS A 116 3.35 -10.44 -1.17
CA HIS A 116 3.75 -10.58 0.22
C HIS A 116 2.60 -10.25 1.16
N LEU A 117 2.75 -10.59 2.42
CA LEU A 117 1.83 -10.29 3.50
C LEU A 117 2.49 -9.32 4.49
N HIS A 118 1.67 -8.62 5.24
CA HIS A 118 2.09 -7.78 6.38
C HIS A 118 1.56 -8.40 7.69
N PRO A 119 2.15 -9.52 8.15
CA PRO A 119 1.72 -10.14 9.41
C PRO A 119 1.92 -9.15 10.57
N LEU A 120 1.03 -9.20 11.55
CA LEU A 120 1.01 -8.33 12.73
C LEU A 120 0.59 -6.87 12.46
N ALA A 121 0.33 -6.45 11.22
CA ALA A 121 -0.27 -5.16 10.94
C ALA A 121 -1.80 -5.26 11.04
N THR A 122 -2.41 -4.41 11.85
CA THR A 122 -3.88 -4.28 11.92
C THR A 122 -4.45 -3.73 10.62
N ILE A 123 -3.80 -2.70 10.08
CA ILE A 123 -4.10 -2.09 8.79
C ILE A 123 -2.76 -1.88 8.07
N SER A 124 -2.71 -2.25 6.81
CA SER A 124 -1.59 -1.98 5.92
C SER A 124 -2.05 -1.20 4.71
N GLY A 125 -1.23 -0.29 4.22
CA GLY A 125 -1.58 0.55 3.08
C GLY A 125 -0.38 1.06 2.32
N THR A 126 -0.65 1.66 1.17
CA THR A 126 0.35 2.30 0.31
C THR A 126 -0.13 3.70 -0.08
N TYR A 127 0.72 4.69 0.09
CA TYR A 127 0.52 6.02 -0.47
C TYR A 127 1.37 6.22 -1.72
N TYR A 128 0.73 6.60 -2.81
CA TYR A 128 1.39 6.78 -4.10
C TYR A 128 1.85 8.24 -4.27
N VAL A 129 3.14 8.48 -4.09
CA VAL A 129 3.75 9.81 -4.25
C VAL A 129 3.86 10.19 -5.73
N ARG A 130 4.22 9.24 -6.57
CA ARG A 130 4.37 9.41 -8.01
C ARG A 130 4.02 8.12 -8.75
N THR A 131 3.13 8.23 -9.73
CA THR A 131 2.71 7.15 -10.62
C THR A 131 2.90 7.60 -12.07
N PRO A 132 3.98 7.21 -12.74
CA PRO A 132 4.14 7.49 -14.16
C PRO A 132 3.01 6.87 -15.00
N ARG A 133 2.76 7.44 -16.18
CA ARG A 133 1.75 6.89 -17.09
C ARG A 133 2.06 5.44 -17.46
N GLY A 134 1.07 4.58 -17.38
CA GLY A 134 1.19 3.16 -17.73
C GLY A 134 1.74 2.26 -16.61
N VAL A 135 1.70 2.72 -15.35
CA VAL A 135 1.98 1.80 -14.22
C VAL A 135 0.94 0.69 -14.15
N PRO A 136 1.33 -0.55 -13.79
CA PRO A 136 0.44 -1.73 -13.85
C PRO A 136 -0.64 -1.74 -12.78
N GLY A 137 -0.59 -0.88 -11.77
CA GLY A 137 -1.52 -0.88 -10.64
C GLY A 137 -1.12 -1.83 -9.50
N LEU A 138 -1.96 -1.84 -8.46
CA LEU A 138 -1.82 -2.73 -7.30
C LEU A 138 -2.61 -4.02 -7.56
N LYS A 139 -1.91 -5.15 -7.55
CA LYS A 139 -2.52 -6.45 -7.73
C LYS A 139 -2.79 -7.10 -6.39
N LEU A 140 -4.04 -7.46 -6.14
CA LEU A 140 -4.50 -8.11 -4.92
C LEU A 140 -4.89 -9.56 -5.25
N GLU A 141 -4.51 -10.48 -4.38
CA GLU A 141 -4.90 -11.88 -4.45
C GLU A 141 -6.04 -12.14 -3.48
N ASP A 142 -7.02 -12.95 -3.90
CA ASP A 142 -8.10 -13.41 -3.02
C ASP A 142 -7.52 -14.20 -1.83
N PRO A 143 -7.73 -13.77 -0.57
CA PRO A 143 -7.23 -14.45 0.61
C PRO A 143 -8.12 -15.61 1.07
N SER A 144 -9.25 -15.86 0.40
CA SER A 144 -10.23 -16.86 0.84
C SER A 144 -9.68 -18.27 0.72
N LEU A 145 -10.01 -19.13 1.65
CA LEU A 145 -9.53 -20.52 1.69
C LEU A 145 -10.19 -21.40 0.63
N ASP A 146 -11.38 -21.05 0.15
CA ASP A 146 -12.09 -21.77 -0.91
C ASP A 146 -11.31 -21.85 -2.22
N ARG A 147 -10.39 -20.91 -2.47
CA ARG A 147 -9.47 -20.97 -3.61
C ARG A 147 -8.57 -22.21 -3.63
N TYR A 148 -8.36 -22.85 -2.48
CA TYR A 148 -7.60 -24.10 -2.39
C TYR A 148 -8.45 -25.35 -2.67
N MET A 149 -9.77 -25.18 -2.85
CA MET A 149 -10.64 -26.26 -3.26
C MET A 149 -10.53 -26.49 -4.79
N ALA A 150 -10.87 -27.67 -5.24
CA ALA A 150 -10.89 -28.01 -6.66
C ALA A 150 -12.08 -27.33 -7.37
N ALA A 151 -11.92 -26.04 -7.69
CA ALA A 151 -12.91 -25.27 -8.42
C ALA A 151 -12.49 -25.10 -9.88
N PRO A 152 -13.44 -25.04 -10.85
CA PRO A 152 -13.13 -24.71 -12.22
C PRO A 152 -12.61 -23.26 -12.33
N PRO A 153 -11.90 -22.92 -13.42
CA PRO A 153 -11.49 -21.55 -13.70
C PRO A 153 -12.68 -20.61 -13.73
N ARG A 154 -12.48 -19.38 -13.25
CA ARG A 154 -13.50 -18.33 -13.35
C ARG A 154 -13.61 -17.84 -14.80
N ALA A 155 -14.80 -17.44 -15.21
CA ALA A 155 -14.98 -16.81 -16.51
C ALA A 155 -14.18 -15.51 -16.61
N GLU A 156 -13.69 -15.15 -17.79
CA GLU A 156 -12.98 -13.88 -18.02
C GLU A 156 -13.82 -12.65 -17.66
N THR A 157 -15.14 -12.76 -17.80
CA THR A 157 -16.11 -11.71 -17.46
C THR A 157 -16.61 -11.79 -16.02
N ALA A 158 -16.02 -12.64 -15.19
CA ALA A 158 -16.41 -12.74 -13.78
C ALA A 158 -16.24 -11.40 -13.08
N ARG A 159 -17.20 -11.07 -12.20
CA ARG A 159 -17.13 -9.86 -11.38
C ARG A 159 -15.90 -9.88 -10.48
N PRO A 160 -15.34 -8.71 -10.12
CA PRO A 160 -14.12 -8.63 -9.31
C PRO A 160 -14.16 -9.48 -8.04
N GLU A 161 -15.28 -9.51 -7.34
CA GLU A 161 -15.45 -10.29 -6.11
C GLU A 161 -15.43 -11.82 -6.32
N ASN A 162 -15.44 -12.28 -7.57
CA ASN A 162 -15.36 -13.69 -7.94
C ASN A 162 -14.03 -14.03 -8.63
N GLN A 163 -13.12 -13.08 -8.80
CA GLN A 163 -11.82 -13.31 -9.41
C GLN A 163 -10.77 -13.68 -8.37
N LEU A 164 -9.80 -14.52 -8.74
CA LEU A 164 -8.66 -14.86 -7.88
C LEU A 164 -7.69 -13.67 -7.73
N TRP A 165 -7.70 -12.76 -8.69
CA TRP A 165 -6.81 -11.59 -8.73
C TRP A 165 -7.60 -10.37 -9.16
N VAL A 166 -7.44 -9.28 -8.44
CA VAL A 166 -7.97 -7.97 -8.81
C VAL A 166 -6.84 -6.98 -8.94
N THR A 167 -6.82 -6.22 -10.03
CA THR A 167 -5.87 -5.12 -10.21
C THR A 167 -6.58 -3.80 -10.02
N MET A 168 -6.15 -3.04 -9.02
CA MET A 168 -6.64 -1.69 -8.79
C MET A 168 -5.74 -0.68 -9.49
N SER A 169 -6.36 0.26 -10.22
CA SER A 169 -5.62 1.40 -10.77
C SER A 169 -5.05 2.25 -9.63
N VAL A 170 -3.86 2.78 -9.84
CA VAL A 170 -3.18 3.64 -8.86
C VAL A 170 -2.85 4.98 -9.48
N GLU A 171 -3.03 6.03 -8.70
CA GLU A 171 -2.74 7.41 -9.09
C GLU A 171 -1.96 8.10 -7.97
N ALA A 172 -1.20 9.13 -8.34
CA ALA A 172 -0.55 9.98 -7.34
C ALA A 172 -1.61 10.61 -6.40
N ASP A 173 -1.21 10.86 -5.15
CA ASP A 173 -2.08 11.35 -4.07
C ASP A 173 -3.20 10.36 -3.66
N THR A 174 -3.07 9.08 -3.97
CA THR A 174 -4.03 8.04 -3.54
C THR A 174 -3.44 7.18 -2.41
N VAL A 175 -4.27 6.88 -1.44
CA VAL A 175 -4.05 5.94 -0.35
C VAL A 175 -5.00 4.77 -0.51
#